data_270e209a0f1d054b81c0b99689d51a0b
#
_entry.id   270e209a0f1d054b81c0b99689d51a0b
#
_cell.length_a   1.000
_cell.length_b   1.000
_cell.length_c   1.000
_cell.angle_alpha   90.00
_cell.angle_beta   90.00
_cell.angle_gamma   90.00
#
_symmetry.space_group_name_H-M   'P 1'
#
loop_
_entity.id
_entity.type
_entity.pdbx_description
1 polymer ?
#
loop_
_entity_poly.entity_id
_entity_poly.type
_entity_poly.pdbx_seq_one_letter_code
_entity_poly.pdbx_strand_id
1 'polypeptide(L)'
;MENKLLSEIIFKLNIERKVFFEILPDQQAVFRGIVELAESSVTLEIDFSNYFPLEFPRFRIKNAQRFYPHVDRTGVICLFDDSSLLIKTNEPVQMLLDAYDRAIEILSIDSSSKEYMVEVAKEFNAYWAEVSKLVLYTNLSPCIGKEYLHLSVIRAEGKMIVSDTIIDSECILKNHFGVSLDKKGSINCLLIRLREFIIPPIQEVYTWKWLRNFILKNITASQKKEFNNLLAVRKKSLHQFLILSVPAENHDIVVSFWIHCKSSQYKKVEKMSNCKVTPVMIRPIDYTFLLKRSGGITELASKSVLLLGCGSVGGYVASNLCQSGICNLDILDQDILTEENIYRHILGFKEAVKKGYKADLLKEYLENQYPFIDIDSLGFIDRSVEAFIQNTERLKGYDLIVSALGEPTINLEINRILNEKGITTPFIVCFNEPYGIGGHAVAVNLQSGGCLRCMYTDLISNELVPFLVSLVAAGQNFKKSLSGCAGAFVEYTALDSQQTALLTTRLAMDVLAGRCEKSTILSWFGSSDNLINHGFKVSDYYEHMANQKSYNSVKESIPINERCPICSKKNLS
;
A
#
# COMPACT_ATOMS: atom_id res chain seq x y z
N MET A 1 17.30 36.78 -19.51
CA MET A 1 15.87 37.18 -19.55
C MET A 1 15.78 38.64 -19.97
N GLU A 2 14.86 38.99 -20.84
CA GLU A 2 14.75 40.40 -21.27
C GLU A 2 14.22 41.24 -20.10
N ASN A 3 14.99 42.22 -19.64
CA ASN A 3 14.62 43.14 -18.55
C ASN A 3 13.26 43.83 -18.80
N LYS A 4 12.86 43.96 -20.06
CA LYS A 4 11.57 44.52 -20.48
C LYS A 4 10.37 43.67 -20.05
N LEU A 5 10.46 42.34 -20.20
CA LEU A 5 9.39 41.42 -19.81
C LEU A 5 9.18 41.44 -18.29
N LEU A 6 10.24 41.36 -17.51
CA LEU A 6 10.16 41.44 -16.04
C LEU A 6 9.55 42.75 -15.56
N SER A 7 9.94 43.87 -16.16
CA SER A 7 9.38 45.20 -15.82
C SER A 7 7.89 45.29 -16.14
N GLU A 8 7.45 44.71 -17.26
CA GLU A 8 6.03 44.65 -17.64
C GLU A 8 5.22 43.80 -16.67
N ILE A 9 5.73 42.61 -16.32
CA ILE A 9 5.11 41.67 -15.40
C ILE A 9 4.88 42.34 -14.04
N ILE A 10 5.92 42.95 -13.46
CA ILE A 10 5.83 43.60 -12.15
C ILE A 10 4.93 44.83 -12.18
N PHE A 11 4.99 45.61 -13.25
CA PHE A 11 4.08 46.74 -13.42
C PHE A 11 2.60 46.29 -13.39
N LYS A 12 2.26 45.24 -14.13
CA LYS A 12 0.89 44.69 -14.11
C LYS A 12 0.53 44.13 -12.75
N LEU A 13 1.41 43.35 -12.10
CA LEU A 13 1.16 42.83 -10.76
C LEU A 13 0.85 43.95 -9.77
N ASN A 14 1.69 45.00 -9.76
CA ASN A 14 1.50 46.15 -8.86
C ASN A 14 0.17 46.87 -9.08
N ILE A 15 -0.25 47.03 -10.33
CA ILE A 15 -1.51 47.72 -10.65
C ILE A 15 -2.71 46.80 -10.34
N GLU A 16 -2.71 45.57 -10.85
CA GLU A 16 -3.88 44.70 -10.79
C GLU A 16 -4.13 44.13 -9.38
N ARG A 17 -3.07 43.94 -8.58
CA ARG A 17 -3.17 43.44 -7.20
C ARG A 17 -2.97 44.50 -6.13
N LYS A 18 -2.74 45.76 -6.52
CA LYS A 18 -2.56 46.91 -5.61
C LYS A 18 -1.46 46.67 -4.58
N VAL A 19 -0.38 46.02 -4.97
CA VAL A 19 0.78 45.70 -4.15
C VAL A 19 2.00 46.38 -4.76
N PHE A 20 2.93 46.76 -3.93
CA PHE A 20 4.17 47.38 -4.43
C PHE A 20 5.32 46.42 -4.30
N PHE A 21 5.85 45.95 -5.43
CA PHE A 21 7.08 45.16 -5.53
C PHE A 21 8.19 46.01 -6.11
N GLU A 22 9.37 45.94 -5.49
CA GLU A 22 10.60 46.57 -5.95
C GLU A 22 11.66 45.55 -6.34
N ILE A 23 12.52 45.89 -7.28
CA ILE A 23 13.68 45.07 -7.69
C ILE A 23 14.76 45.20 -6.62
N LEU A 24 15.32 44.05 -6.17
CA LEU A 24 16.46 44.10 -5.26
C LEU A 24 17.72 44.56 -6.01
N PRO A 25 18.47 45.57 -5.48
CA PRO A 25 19.59 46.20 -6.18
C PRO A 25 20.69 45.22 -6.64
N ASP A 26 20.94 44.19 -5.85
CA ASP A 26 22.00 43.21 -6.09
C ASP A 26 21.51 41.90 -6.78
N GLN A 27 20.20 41.79 -7.05
CA GLN A 27 19.57 40.57 -7.59
C GLN A 27 18.50 40.94 -8.61
N GLN A 28 18.90 41.16 -9.86
CA GLN A 28 18.04 41.68 -10.95
C GLN A 28 16.78 40.83 -11.26
N ALA A 29 16.71 39.58 -10.80
CA ALA A 29 15.59 38.70 -11.02
C ALA A 29 14.76 38.41 -9.75
N VAL A 30 15.00 39.15 -8.65
CA VAL A 30 14.27 38.99 -7.38
C VAL A 30 13.51 40.28 -7.07
N PHE A 31 12.21 40.13 -6.88
CA PHE A 31 11.29 41.20 -6.50
C PHE A 31 10.84 41.02 -5.07
N ARG A 32 10.76 42.10 -4.31
CA ARG A 32 10.32 42.08 -2.92
C ARG A 32 9.19 43.07 -2.71
N GLY A 33 8.16 42.64 -1.99
CA GLY A 33 7.03 43.47 -1.59
C GLY A 33 6.49 43.07 -0.21
N ILE A 34 5.76 44.01 0.42
CA ILE A 34 5.00 43.70 1.65
C ILE A 34 3.58 43.42 1.23
N VAL A 35 3.06 42.27 1.72
CA VAL A 35 1.70 41.83 1.46
C VAL A 35 0.93 41.82 2.78
N GLU A 36 -0.19 42.54 2.81
CA GLU A 36 -1.08 42.55 3.93
C GLU A 36 -2.03 41.33 3.85
N LEU A 37 -2.05 40.52 4.89
CA LEU A 37 -2.95 39.40 5.09
C LEU A 37 -3.98 39.74 6.17
N ALA A 38 -5.06 38.99 6.28
CA ALA A 38 -6.10 39.26 7.28
C ALA A 38 -5.60 39.29 8.75
N GLU A 39 -4.61 38.46 9.06
CA GLU A 39 -4.08 38.32 10.44
C GLU A 39 -2.69 38.94 10.63
N SER A 40 -1.97 39.26 9.56
CA SER A 40 -0.57 39.73 9.64
C SER A 40 -0.12 40.29 8.31
N SER A 41 1.05 40.99 8.30
CA SER A 41 1.75 41.28 7.07
C SER A 41 2.98 40.40 6.89
N VAL A 42 3.30 40.03 5.66
CA VAL A 42 4.48 39.26 5.30
C VAL A 42 5.30 39.92 4.23
N THR A 43 6.61 39.80 4.30
CA THR A 43 7.48 40.17 3.20
C THR A 43 7.53 39.01 2.21
N LEU A 44 7.06 39.25 0.97
CA LEU A 44 7.04 38.28 -0.10
C LEU A 44 8.15 38.60 -1.10
N GLU A 45 8.98 37.60 -1.42
CA GLU A 45 9.96 37.63 -2.49
C GLU A 45 9.49 36.74 -3.63
N ILE A 46 9.65 37.22 -4.87
CA ILE A 46 9.41 36.50 -6.11
C ILE A 46 10.74 36.40 -6.85
N ASP A 47 11.25 35.18 -6.98
CA ASP A 47 12.55 34.87 -7.59
C ASP A 47 12.35 34.18 -8.93
N PHE A 48 12.75 34.80 -10.01
CA PHE A 48 12.63 34.32 -11.38
C PHE A 48 13.86 33.53 -11.79
N SER A 49 13.68 32.28 -12.19
CA SER A 49 14.76 31.48 -12.76
C SER A 49 15.17 31.99 -14.15
N ASN A 50 16.36 31.60 -14.59
CA ASN A 50 16.83 31.90 -15.95
C ASN A 50 16.00 31.19 -17.04
N TYR A 51 15.17 30.22 -16.66
CA TYR A 51 14.31 29.45 -17.56
C TYR A 51 12.87 29.96 -17.60
N PHE A 52 12.56 31.04 -16.86
CA PHE A 52 11.23 31.66 -16.96
C PHE A 52 10.94 32.08 -18.41
N PRO A 53 9.78 31.78 -19.00
CA PRO A 53 8.55 31.24 -18.44
C PRO A 53 8.40 29.70 -18.54
N LEU A 54 9.46 28.95 -18.80
CA LEU A 54 9.42 27.47 -18.79
C LEU A 54 9.31 26.90 -17.37
N GLU A 55 9.70 27.67 -16.36
CA GLU A 55 9.56 27.35 -14.95
C GLU A 55 8.78 28.45 -14.24
N PHE A 56 7.99 28.06 -13.22
CA PHE A 56 7.34 29.05 -12.35
C PHE A 56 8.37 29.83 -11.55
N PRO A 57 8.13 31.12 -11.27
CA PRO A 57 8.94 31.88 -10.31
C PRO A 57 8.73 31.28 -8.91
N ARG A 58 9.77 31.32 -8.09
CA ARG A 58 9.73 30.88 -6.70
C ARG A 58 9.22 31.99 -5.81
N PHE A 59 8.17 31.73 -5.08
CA PHE A 59 7.62 32.63 -4.07
C PHE A 59 8.18 32.25 -2.71
N ARG A 60 8.68 33.26 -1.98
CA ARG A 60 9.28 33.06 -0.66
C ARG A 60 8.81 34.11 0.32
N ILE A 61 8.36 33.71 1.50
CA ILE A 61 8.09 34.62 2.61
C ILE A 61 9.31 34.77 3.50
N LYS A 62 9.48 35.98 4.04
CA LYS A 62 10.43 36.30 5.11
C LYS A 62 9.68 36.64 6.39
N ASN A 63 10.34 36.41 7.54
CA ASN A 63 9.81 36.78 8.85
C ASN A 63 8.43 36.14 9.17
N ALA A 64 8.24 34.85 8.81
CA ALA A 64 7.04 34.11 9.15
C ALA A 64 6.78 34.12 10.66
N GLN A 65 5.63 34.63 11.08
CA GLN A 65 5.25 34.74 12.50
C GLN A 65 4.51 33.50 13.01
N ARG A 66 4.02 32.66 12.08
CA ARG A 66 3.33 31.41 12.35
C ARG A 66 3.77 30.32 11.38
N PHE A 67 3.33 29.08 11.62
CA PHE A 67 3.44 28.02 10.64
C PHE A 67 2.42 28.27 9.50
N TYR A 68 2.88 28.25 8.28
CA TYR A 68 2.04 28.30 7.08
C TYR A 68 2.11 26.95 6.38
N PRO A 69 0.97 26.28 6.11
CA PRO A 69 0.95 25.12 5.22
C PRO A 69 1.55 25.49 3.85
N HIS A 70 2.13 24.51 3.16
CA HIS A 70 2.78 24.71 1.86
C HIS A 70 3.95 25.71 1.85
N VAL A 71 4.54 26.00 3.00
CA VAL A 71 5.72 26.87 3.10
C VAL A 71 6.84 26.11 3.78
N ASP A 72 7.92 25.86 3.06
CA ASP A 72 9.08 25.15 3.60
C ASP A 72 9.86 26.00 4.64
N ARG A 73 10.83 25.36 5.28
CA ARG A 73 11.68 25.99 6.30
C ARG A 73 12.46 27.22 5.79
N THR A 74 12.73 27.30 4.49
CA THR A 74 13.42 28.43 3.86
C THR A 74 12.47 29.55 3.50
N GLY A 75 11.17 29.35 3.73
CA GLY A 75 10.10 30.27 3.39
C GLY A 75 9.56 30.13 1.97
N VAL A 76 10.04 29.15 1.19
CA VAL A 76 9.53 28.90 -0.17
C VAL A 76 8.14 28.31 -0.11
N ILE A 77 7.22 28.88 -0.91
CA ILE A 77 5.83 28.46 -1.00
C ILE A 77 5.71 27.40 -2.09
N CYS A 78 5.17 26.22 -1.75
CA CYS A 78 4.76 25.21 -2.72
C CYS A 78 3.40 25.60 -3.30
N LEU A 79 3.38 26.27 -4.44
CA LEU A 79 2.18 26.82 -5.05
C LEU A 79 1.31 25.73 -5.67
N PHE A 80 1.96 24.73 -6.29
CA PHE A 80 1.32 23.72 -7.11
C PHE A 80 2.05 22.38 -6.95
N ASP A 81 1.36 21.29 -7.24
CA ASP A 81 2.01 19.99 -7.42
C ASP A 81 2.68 19.98 -8.81
N ASP A 82 4.01 20.02 -8.82
CA ASP A 82 4.82 20.10 -10.04
C ASP A 82 4.53 18.99 -11.06
N SER A 83 3.98 17.86 -10.62
CA SER A 83 3.70 16.69 -11.47
C SER A 83 2.50 16.86 -12.40
N SER A 84 1.61 17.81 -12.12
CA SER A 84 0.32 17.97 -12.82
C SER A 84 0.18 19.29 -13.60
N LEU A 85 1.20 20.14 -13.58
CA LEU A 85 1.12 21.49 -14.13
C LEU A 85 1.52 21.56 -15.62
N LEU A 86 0.56 22.02 -16.43
CA LEU A 86 0.84 22.47 -17.79
C LEU A 86 1.09 23.99 -17.77
N ILE A 87 2.34 24.40 -17.98
CA ILE A 87 2.74 25.82 -17.97
C ILE A 87 2.38 26.48 -19.30
N LYS A 88 1.59 27.55 -19.24
CA LYS A 88 1.25 28.37 -20.40
C LYS A 88 2.37 29.37 -20.69
N THR A 89 3.42 28.94 -21.32
CA THR A 89 4.63 29.73 -21.58
C THR A 89 4.43 30.95 -22.47
N ASN A 90 3.32 30.98 -23.24
CA ASN A 90 2.91 32.09 -24.09
C ASN A 90 2.16 33.23 -23.34
N GLU A 91 1.78 32.99 -22.08
CA GLU A 91 1.02 33.92 -21.23
C GLU A 91 1.76 34.21 -19.91
N PRO A 92 3.03 34.68 -19.92
CA PRO A 92 3.87 34.75 -18.74
C PRO A 92 3.35 35.70 -17.67
N VAL A 93 2.64 36.77 -18.09
CA VAL A 93 2.02 37.73 -17.16
C VAL A 93 0.88 37.08 -16.39
N GLN A 94 -0.04 36.37 -17.09
CA GLN A 94 -1.17 35.72 -16.47
C GLN A 94 -0.69 34.59 -15.54
N MET A 95 0.34 33.88 -15.96
CA MET A 95 0.97 32.83 -15.14
C MET A 95 1.49 33.38 -13.79
N LEU A 96 2.09 34.57 -13.79
CA LEU A 96 2.54 35.20 -12.55
C LEU A 96 1.36 35.66 -11.68
N LEU A 97 0.33 36.24 -12.29
CA LEU A 97 -0.88 36.67 -11.55
C LEU A 97 -1.55 35.49 -10.88
N ASP A 98 -1.73 34.38 -11.60
CA ASP A 98 -2.32 33.14 -11.06
C ASP A 98 -1.46 32.56 -9.93
N ALA A 99 -0.12 32.57 -10.09
CA ALA A 99 0.81 32.11 -9.08
C ALA A 99 0.79 33.01 -7.82
N TYR A 100 0.69 34.30 -8.01
CA TYR A 100 0.57 35.26 -6.91
C TYR A 100 -0.75 35.05 -6.15
N ASP A 101 -1.88 34.97 -6.87
CA ASP A 101 -3.19 34.75 -6.27
C ASP A 101 -3.18 33.44 -5.45
N ARG A 102 -2.59 32.38 -5.99
CA ARG A 102 -2.44 31.12 -5.26
C ARG A 102 -1.55 31.26 -4.01
N ALA A 103 -0.47 32.02 -4.09
CA ALA A 103 0.39 32.29 -2.92
C ALA A 103 -0.41 33.01 -1.82
N ILE A 104 -1.20 34.00 -2.17
CA ILE A 104 -2.03 34.75 -1.23
C ILE A 104 -3.13 33.87 -0.63
N GLU A 105 -3.78 33.03 -1.42
CA GLU A 105 -4.75 32.05 -0.93
C GLU A 105 -4.14 31.15 0.16
N ILE A 106 -2.98 30.56 -0.10
CA ILE A 106 -2.24 29.72 0.87
C ILE A 106 -1.91 30.49 2.15
N LEU A 107 -1.38 31.69 2.01
CA LEU A 107 -0.95 32.52 3.16
C LEU A 107 -2.13 33.07 3.96
N SER A 108 -3.31 33.18 3.35
CA SER A 108 -4.52 33.74 3.97
C SER A 108 -5.38 32.69 4.68
N ILE A 109 -4.99 31.39 4.69
CA ILE A 109 -5.73 30.38 5.43
C ILE A 109 -5.79 30.76 6.91
N ASP A 110 -7.01 30.89 7.44
CA ASP A 110 -7.25 31.24 8.85
C ASP A 110 -6.69 30.16 9.78
N SER A 111 -5.80 30.53 10.68
CA SER A 111 -5.12 29.62 11.61
C SER A 111 -6.07 28.92 12.59
N SER A 112 -7.29 29.42 12.77
CA SER A 112 -8.34 28.81 13.59
C SER A 112 -9.28 27.89 12.80
N SER A 113 -9.17 27.88 11.47
CA SER A 113 -10.06 27.13 10.58
C SER A 113 -9.78 25.62 10.58
N LYS A 114 -10.80 24.84 10.25
CA LYS A 114 -10.65 23.41 10.01
C LYS A 114 -9.74 23.11 8.82
N GLU A 115 -9.80 23.94 7.80
CA GLU A 115 -8.96 23.86 6.61
C GLU A 115 -7.48 23.94 6.98
N TYR A 116 -7.10 24.91 7.80
CA TYR A 116 -5.74 25.02 8.32
C TYR A 116 -5.30 23.75 9.05
N MET A 117 -6.14 23.19 9.93
CA MET A 117 -5.83 21.97 10.67
C MET A 117 -5.57 20.78 9.71
N VAL A 118 -6.38 20.65 8.66
CA VAL A 118 -6.24 19.60 7.65
C VAL A 118 -4.96 19.74 6.85
N GLU A 119 -4.67 20.95 6.35
CA GLU A 119 -3.45 21.18 5.55
C GLU A 119 -2.18 21.02 6.39
N VAL A 120 -2.16 21.54 7.61
CA VAL A 120 -1.06 21.31 8.56
C VAL A 120 -0.86 19.83 8.84
N ALA A 121 -1.94 19.06 9.06
CA ALA A 121 -1.84 17.63 9.34
C ALA A 121 -1.24 16.84 8.19
N LYS A 122 -1.48 17.24 6.94
CA LYS A 122 -0.88 16.60 5.75
C LYS A 122 0.63 16.80 5.68
N GLU A 123 1.12 17.98 6.03
CA GLU A 123 2.48 18.41 5.71
C GLU A 123 3.43 18.45 6.90
N PHE A 124 2.92 18.62 8.11
CA PHE A 124 3.74 18.86 9.30
C PHE A 124 4.86 17.83 9.49
N ASN A 125 4.59 16.57 9.18
CA ASN A 125 5.59 15.50 9.30
C ASN A 125 6.78 15.68 8.35
N ALA A 126 6.59 16.29 7.18
CA ALA A 126 7.68 16.60 6.25
C ALA A 126 8.61 17.65 6.84
N TYR A 127 8.04 18.74 7.37
CA TYR A 127 8.83 19.79 8.02
C TYR A 127 9.49 19.32 9.32
N TRP A 128 8.81 18.45 10.07
CA TRP A 128 9.38 17.83 11.27
C TRP A 128 10.59 16.96 10.93
N ALA A 129 10.56 16.29 9.79
CA ALA A 129 11.67 15.47 9.31
C ALA A 129 12.93 16.29 9.04
N GLU A 130 12.81 17.53 8.56
CA GLU A 130 13.95 18.40 8.27
C GLU A 130 14.77 18.79 9.51
N VAL A 131 14.12 18.95 10.67
CA VAL A 131 14.79 19.25 11.94
C VAL A 131 15.19 18.01 12.72
N SER A 132 14.70 16.85 12.31
CA SER A 132 14.92 15.56 13.00
C SER A 132 16.21 14.89 12.50
N LYS A 133 17.09 14.53 13.43
CA LYS A 133 18.35 13.83 13.12
C LYS A 133 18.29 12.31 13.30
N LEU A 134 17.20 11.82 13.87
CA LEU A 134 16.98 10.41 14.21
C LEU A 134 15.63 9.96 13.66
N VAL A 135 15.51 8.67 13.39
CA VAL A 135 14.27 8.04 12.93
C VAL A 135 13.80 7.03 13.96
N LEU A 136 12.53 7.13 14.35
CA LEU A 136 11.81 6.15 15.14
C LEU A 136 10.73 5.51 14.25
N TYR A 137 10.87 4.23 13.96
CA TYR A 137 9.85 3.47 13.27
C TYR A 137 8.71 3.16 14.23
N THR A 138 7.48 3.22 13.75
CA THR A 138 6.29 2.96 14.58
C THR A 138 5.36 1.96 13.93
N ASN A 139 4.98 0.94 14.72
CA ASN A 139 3.89 0.02 14.42
C ASN A 139 2.93 0.06 15.61
N LEU A 140 2.18 1.16 15.72
CA LEU A 140 1.24 1.41 16.80
C LEU A 140 -0.17 1.39 16.28
N SER A 141 -1.05 0.70 17.00
CA SER A 141 -2.49 0.78 16.75
C SER A 141 -3.00 2.20 17.02
N PRO A 142 -4.03 2.67 16.31
CA PRO A 142 -4.62 3.97 16.53
C PRO A 142 -4.99 4.15 18.01
N CYS A 143 -4.55 5.26 18.62
CA CYS A 143 -4.80 5.56 20.04
C CYS A 143 -6.22 6.07 20.31
N ILE A 144 -7.22 5.51 19.64
CA ILE A 144 -8.62 5.95 19.78
C ILE A 144 -9.07 5.78 21.23
N GLY A 145 -9.47 6.89 21.85
CA GLY A 145 -10.02 6.91 23.22
C GLY A 145 -9.01 6.81 24.36
N LYS A 146 -7.70 6.74 24.09
CA LYS A 146 -6.66 6.72 25.12
C LYS A 146 -5.98 8.08 25.26
N GLU A 147 -5.90 8.61 26.49
CA GLU A 147 -5.20 9.87 26.77
C GLU A 147 -3.67 9.72 26.73
N TYR A 148 -3.16 8.56 27.13
CA TYR A 148 -1.73 8.25 27.12
C TYR A 148 -1.47 6.74 27.06
N LEU A 149 -0.25 6.36 26.65
CA LEU A 149 0.25 4.99 26.63
C LEU A 149 1.69 4.93 27.13
N HIS A 150 1.97 3.93 27.96
CA HIS A 150 3.34 3.55 28.33
C HIS A 150 3.85 2.51 27.33
N LEU A 151 4.94 2.82 26.67
CA LEU A 151 5.53 2.04 25.59
C LEU A 151 7.03 1.83 25.85
N SER A 152 7.64 0.98 25.02
CA SER A 152 9.09 0.78 25.01
C SER A 152 9.65 0.92 23.60
N VAL A 153 10.61 1.82 23.42
CA VAL A 153 11.39 1.88 22.18
C VAL A 153 12.49 0.82 22.26
N ILE A 154 12.48 -0.12 21.36
CA ILE A 154 13.56 -1.12 21.21
C ILE A 154 14.58 -0.56 20.24
N ARG A 155 15.85 -0.64 20.65
CA ARG A 155 16.99 -0.20 19.86
C ARG A 155 17.96 -1.34 19.65
N ALA A 156 18.32 -1.60 18.40
CA ALA A 156 19.35 -2.57 18.01
C ALA A 156 20.03 -2.11 16.72
N GLU A 157 21.36 -2.23 16.64
CA GLU A 157 22.19 -1.88 15.47
C GLU A 157 21.85 -0.52 14.81
N GLY A 158 21.57 0.50 15.63
CA GLY A 158 21.25 1.85 15.15
C GLY A 158 19.79 2.05 14.70
N LYS A 159 18.99 1.01 14.62
CA LYS A 159 17.55 1.09 14.37
C LYS A 159 16.79 1.29 15.68
N MET A 160 15.67 1.99 15.61
CA MET A 160 14.76 2.22 16.75
C MET A 160 13.34 1.99 16.30
N ILE A 161 12.59 1.21 17.08
CA ILE A 161 11.18 0.91 16.81
C ILE A 161 10.36 0.93 18.08
N VAL A 162 9.11 1.35 17.96
CA VAL A 162 8.08 1.21 18.98
C VAL A 162 6.82 0.59 18.36
N SER A 163 6.29 -0.41 19.06
CA SER A 163 5.03 -1.10 18.74
C SER A 163 4.17 -1.19 19.99
N ASP A 164 2.95 -1.70 19.87
CA ASP A 164 2.05 -1.93 21.00
C ASP A 164 2.67 -2.87 22.02
N THR A 165 3.46 -3.85 21.57
CA THR A 165 4.23 -4.74 22.46
C THR A 165 5.73 -4.74 22.12
N ILE A 166 6.54 -5.14 23.11
CA ILE A 166 8.00 -5.32 22.92
C ILE A 166 8.27 -6.47 21.94
N ILE A 167 7.46 -7.52 22.00
CA ILE A 167 7.60 -8.70 21.14
C ILE A 167 7.43 -8.31 19.66
N ASP A 168 6.42 -7.51 19.35
CA ASP A 168 6.20 -7.01 17.97
C ASP A 168 7.39 -6.19 17.48
N SER A 169 7.91 -5.30 18.35
CA SER A 169 9.10 -4.49 18.04
C SER A 169 10.32 -5.37 17.73
N GLU A 170 10.54 -6.41 18.53
CA GLU A 170 11.66 -7.36 18.34
C GLU A 170 11.48 -8.20 17.08
N CYS A 171 10.27 -8.67 16.83
CA CYS A 171 9.92 -9.45 15.65
C CYS A 171 10.19 -8.63 14.37
N ILE A 172 9.71 -7.39 14.33
CA ILE A 172 9.93 -6.50 13.18
C ILE A 172 11.42 -6.21 12.98
N LEU A 173 12.17 -5.90 14.03
CA LEU A 173 13.61 -5.66 13.94
C LEU A 173 14.35 -6.87 13.37
N LYS A 174 14.04 -8.06 13.86
CA LYS A 174 14.69 -9.29 13.42
C LYS A 174 14.30 -9.67 12.00
N ASN A 175 13.00 -9.77 11.73
CA ASN A 175 12.48 -10.37 10.50
C ASN A 175 12.49 -9.40 9.31
N HIS A 176 12.20 -8.12 9.53
CA HIS A 176 12.05 -7.15 8.44
C HIS A 176 13.23 -6.18 8.31
N PHE A 177 13.94 -5.90 9.41
CA PHE A 177 15.17 -5.09 9.34
C PHE A 177 16.45 -5.94 9.30
N GLY A 178 16.37 -7.25 9.50
CA GLY A 178 17.51 -8.15 9.50
C GLY A 178 18.52 -7.86 10.62
N VAL A 179 18.07 -7.30 11.75
CA VAL A 179 18.91 -6.79 12.83
C VAL A 179 19.08 -7.86 13.90
N SER A 180 20.34 -8.10 14.36
CA SER A 180 20.60 -8.95 15.53
C SER A 180 20.10 -8.27 16.82
N LEU A 181 19.42 -9.05 17.66
CA LEU A 181 18.92 -8.62 18.96
C LEU A 181 19.90 -8.86 20.12
N ASP A 182 21.09 -9.38 19.88
CA ASP A 182 22.06 -9.74 20.92
C ASP A 182 22.46 -8.56 21.80
N LYS A 183 22.53 -7.36 21.20
CA LYS A 183 22.87 -6.10 21.90
C LYS A 183 21.70 -5.13 21.90
N LYS A 184 20.45 -5.61 22.03
CA LYS A 184 19.29 -4.76 22.10
C LYS A 184 19.26 -3.93 23.40
N GLY A 185 18.76 -2.71 23.29
CA GLY A 185 18.42 -1.83 24.43
C GLY A 185 16.96 -1.48 24.42
N SER A 186 16.36 -1.37 25.59
CA SER A 186 15.00 -0.86 25.77
C SER A 186 15.02 0.50 26.44
N ILE A 187 14.26 1.46 25.88
CA ILE A 187 14.13 2.83 26.39
C ILE A 187 12.64 3.10 26.64
N ASN A 188 12.30 3.56 27.84
CA ASN A 188 10.92 3.89 28.16
C ASN A 188 10.41 5.01 27.25
N CYS A 189 9.17 4.88 26.83
CA CYS A 189 8.47 5.83 25.98
C CYS A 189 7.10 6.14 26.56
N LEU A 190 6.71 7.39 26.55
CA LEU A 190 5.37 7.82 26.89
C LEU A 190 4.75 8.49 25.67
N LEU A 191 3.63 7.95 25.19
CA LEU A 191 2.79 8.63 24.23
C LEU A 191 1.72 9.41 25.01
N ILE A 192 1.55 10.69 24.67
CA ILE A 192 0.52 11.57 25.26
C ILE A 192 -0.28 12.20 24.14
N ARG A 193 -1.60 12.09 24.18
CA ARG A 193 -2.50 12.82 23.31
C ARG A 193 -2.80 14.19 23.89
N LEU A 194 -2.50 15.27 23.18
CA LEU A 194 -2.77 16.64 23.60
C LEU A 194 -4.29 16.90 23.64
N ARG A 195 -4.70 17.93 24.35
CA ARG A 195 -6.12 18.30 24.51
C ARG A 195 -6.70 18.91 23.24
N GLU A 196 -5.92 19.73 22.58
CA GLU A 196 -6.32 20.58 21.47
C GLU A 196 -5.30 20.51 20.35
N PHE A 197 -5.69 20.99 19.18
CA PHE A 197 -4.80 21.13 18.05
C PHE A 197 -3.76 22.23 18.31
N ILE A 198 -2.62 21.85 18.83
CA ILE A 198 -1.48 22.73 19.09
C ILE A 198 -0.20 22.04 18.61
N ILE A 199 0.36 22.52 17.54
CA ILE A 199 1.60 21.99 16.96
C ILE A 199 2.83 22.63 17.64
N PRO A 200 3.90 21.87 17.89
CA PRO A 200 5.16 22.45 18.33
C PRO A 200 5.77 23.28 17.18
N PRO A 201 6.34 24.46 17.47
CA PRO A 201 7.02 25.23 16.43
C PRO A 201 8.24 24.48 15.89
N ILE A 202 8.51 24.62 14.59
CA ILE A 202 9.67 24.04 13.93
C ILE A 202 10.90 24.89 14.26
N GLN A 203 11.86 24.35 14.99
CA GLN A 203 13.09 25.04 15.38
C GLN A 203 14.29 24.09 15.34
N GLU A 204 15.48 24.65 15.16
CA GLU A 204 16.71 23.85 15.10
C GLU A 204 17.10 23.25 16.44
N VAL A 205 16.78 23.95 17.53
CA VAL A 205 17.16 23.56 18.89
C VAL A 205 15.98 23.64 19.83
N TYR A 206 15.70 22.55 20.49
CA TYR A 206 14.70 22.48 21.55
C TYR A 206 15.36 22.41 22.91
N THR A 207 14.97 23.30 23.82
CA THR A 207 15.41 23.26 25.21
C THR A 207 14.46 22.45 26.07
N TRP A 208 14.99 21.83 27.13
CA TRP A 208 14.15 21.11 28.09
C TRP A 208 13.10 22.03 28.74
N LYS A 209 13.47 23.25 29.07
CA LYS A 209 12.55 24.25 29.67
C LYS A 209 11.36 24.51 28.76
N TRP A 210 11.63 24.71 27.46
CA TRP A 210 10.58 24.92 26.47
C TRP A 210 9.67 23.69 26.37
N LEU A 211 10.23 22.49 26.12
CA LEU A 211 9.45 21.26 25.94
C LEU A 211 8.57 20.97 27.16
N ARG A 212 9.14 21.06 28.35
CA ARG A 212 8.39 20.86 29.59
C ARG A 212 7.22 21.83 29.74
N ASN A 213 7.43 23.12 29.48
CA ASN A 213 6.37 24.13 29.57
C ASN A 213 5.30 23.90 28.52
N PHE A 214 5.68 23.58 27.26
CA PHE A 214 4.77 23.25 26.19
C PHE A 214 3.85 22.07 26.58
N ILE A 215 4.43 20.98 27.08
CA ILE A 215 3.67 19.81 27.49
C ILE A 215 2.74 20.16 28.65
N LEU A 216 3.25 20.72 29.74
CA LEU A 216 2.47 20.99 30.98
C LEU A 216 1.31 21.96 30.74
N LYS A 217 1.38 22.82 29.74
CA LYS A 217 0.30 23.72 29.33
C LYS A 217 -0.83 22.98 28.60
N ASN A 218 -0.51 21.92 27.87
CA ASN A 218 -1.41 21.31 26.87
C ASN A 218 -1.89 19.89 27.25
N ILE A 219 -1.65 19.43 28.49
CA ILE A 219 -2.05 18.09 28.98
C ILE A 219 -3.00 18.16 30.16
N THR A 220 -3.68 17.04 30.44
CA THR A 220 -4.60 16.88 31.60
C THR A 220 -3.83 16.65 32.90
N ALA A 221 -4.53 16.70 34.04
CA ALA A 221 -3.93 16.41 35.36
C ALA A 221 -3.48 14.93 35.45
N SER A 222 -4.21 13.99 34.88
CA SER A 222 -3.84 12.57 34.79
C SER A 222 -2.57 12.37 33.99
N GLN A 223 -2.49 12.95 32.81
CA GLN A 223 -1.32 12.90 31.93
C GLN A 223 -0.09 13.56 32.58
N LYS A 224 -0.29 14.63 33.35
CA LYS A 224 0.79 15.30 34.08
C LYS A 224 1.43 14.39 35.14
N LYS A 225 0.63 13.57 35.83
CA LYS A 225 1.13 12.56 36.75
C LYS A 225 2.03 11.55 36.01
N GLU A 226 1.57 11.02 34.89
CA GLU A 226 2.33 10.04 34.10
C GLU A 226 3.59 10.63 33.48
N PHE A 227 3.54 11.86 32.98
CA PHE A 227 4.71 12.58 32.52
C PHE A 227 5.77 12.75 33.61
N ASN A 228 5.36 13.10 34.82
CA ASN A 228 6.28 13.18 35.95
C ASN A 228 6.83 11.81 36.35
N ASN A 229 6.02 10.74 36.29
CA ASN A 229 6.45 9.36 36.52
C ASN A 229 7.52 8.91 35.55
N LEU A 230 7.35 9.22 34.25
CA LEU A 230 8.36 8.95 33.20
C LEU A 230 9.72 9.55 33.58
N LEU A 231 9.72 10.75 34.14
CA LEU A 231 10.93 11.49 34.47
C LEU A 231 11.53 11.09 35.85
N ALA A 232 10.75 10.42 36.69
CA ALA A 232 11.19 10.04 38.05
C ALA A 232 12.08 8.79 38.11
N VAL A 233 12.34 8.13 36.98
CA VAL A 233 13.12 6.89 36.90
C VAL A 233 14.57 7.13 37.30
N ARG A 234 15.00 6.57 38.45
CA ARG A 234 16.34 6.72 39.02
C ARG A 234 17.35 5.78 38.33
N LYS A 235 18.01 6.23 37.28
CA LYS A 235 19.15 5.53 36.63
C LYS A 235 20.36 6.46 36.53
N LYS A 236 21.54 5.91 36.27
CA LYS A 236 22.80 6.69 36.09
C LYS A 236 22.72 7.71 34.93
N SER A 237 21.80 7.54 34.01
CA SER A 237 21.44 8.49 32.96
C SER A 237 19.98 8.33 32.61
N LEU A 238 19.30 9.45 32.27
CA LEU A 238 17.93 9.43 31.76
C LEU A 238 17.99 9.36 30.25
N HIS A 239 17.41 8.31 29.69
CA HIS A 239 17.06 8.20 28.29
C HIS A 239 15.58 7.89 28.22
N GLN A 240 14.78 8.80 27.69
CA GLN A 240 13.33 8.64 27.58
C GLN A 240 12.88 9.13 26.23
N PHE A 241 11.91 8.44 25.66
CA PHE A 241 11.18 8.92 24.50
C PHE A 241 9.84 9.53 24.95
N LEU A 242 9.46 10.58 24.27
CA LEU A 242 8.15 11.18 24.37
C LEU A 242 7.55 11.30 23.00
N ILE A 243 6.37 10.76 22.81
CA ILE A 243 5.56 10.89 21.62
C ILE A 243 4.36 11.76 21.97
N LEU A 244 4.14 12.81 21.20
CA LEU A 244 2.97 13.67 21.32
C LEU A 244 2.05 13.40 20.13
N SER A 245 0.79 13.07 20.42
CA SER A 245 -0.28 12.96 19.45
C SER A 245 -1.12 14.23 19.54
N VAL A 246 -1.11 15.02 18.48
CA VAL A 246 -1.86 16.28 18.36
C VAL A 246 -3.15 15.96 17.63
N PRO A 247 -4.33 16.16 18.25
CA PRO A 247 -5.60 15.84 17.59
C PRO A 247 -5.84 16.72 16.38
N ALA A 248 -6.14 16.12 15.23
CA ALA A 248 -6.55 16.79 14.01
C ALA A 248 -7.77 16.07 13.41
N GLU A 249 -8.44 16.67 12.43
CA GLU A 249 -9.75 16.22 11.96
C GLU A 249 -9.74 14.82 11.35
N ASN A 250 -8.75 14.53 10.51
CA ASN A 250 -8.69 13.25 9.78
C ASN A 250 -7.76 12.22 10.44
N HIS A 251 -6.67 12.67 11.02
CA HIS A 251 -5.69 11.84 11.72
C HIS A 251 -4.80 12.72 12.60
N ASP A 252 -4.42 12.20 13.75
CA ASP A 252 -3.55 12.92 14.69
C ASP A 252 -2.16 13.15 14.07
N ILE A 253 -1.61 14.36 14.27
CA ILE A 253 -0.20 14.64 13.97
C ILE A 253 0.65 14.03 15.08
N VAL A 254 1.66 13.27 14.72
CA VAL A 254 2.52 12.60 15.70
C VAL A 254 3.93 13.13 15.62
N VAL A 255 4.42 13.65 16.73
CA VAL A 255 5.80 14.15 16.86
C VAL A 255 6.51 13.46 18.01
N SER A 256 7.82 13.29 17.92
CA SER A 256 8.56 12.68 19.02
C SER A 256 9.83 13.42 19.37
N PHE A 257 10.21 13.25 20.65
CA PHE A 257 11.41 13.78 21.25
C PHE A 257 12.17 12.70 22.01
N TRP A 258 13.48 12.67 21.82
CA TRP A 258 14.36 11.92 22.68
C TRP A 258 14.96 12.84 23.74
N ILE A 259 14.68 12.57 25.01
CA ILE A 259 15.15 13.33 26.17
C ILE A 259 16.32 12.58 26.76
N HIS A 260 17.48 13.24 26.83
CA HIS A 260 18.72 12.67 27.36
C HIS A 260 19.33 13.59 28.42
N CYS A 261 19.55 13.06 29.63
CA CYS A 261 20.22 13.76 30.73
C CYS A 261 21.34 12.90 31.33
N LYS A 262 22.49 13.53 31.62
CA LYS A 262 23.58 12.87 32.35
C LYS A 262 23.30 12.84 33.87
N SER A 263 23.83 11.84 34.59
CA SER A 263 23.52 11.56 36.00
C SER A 263 23.85 12.70 36.99
N SER A 264 24.86 13.51 36.72
CA SER A 264 25.27 14.65 37.54
C SER A 264 24.22 15.79 37.62
N GLN A 265 23.22 15.72 36.73
CA GLN A 265 22.18 16.76 36.58
C GLN A 265 20.83 16.33 37.21
N TYR A 266 20.81 15.21 37.91
CA TYR A 266 19.63 14.49 38.37
C TYR A 266 19.36 14.72 39.84
N LYS A 267 18.91 15.90 40.25
CA LYS A 267 18.53 16.08 41.70
C LYS A 267 17.02 16.21 41.95
N LYS A 268 16.25 16.76 41.02
CA LYS A 268 14.77 16.82 41.00
C LYS A 268 14.32 17.17 39.58
N VAL A 269 13.16 16.68 39.14
CA VAL A 269 12.55 16.98 37.82
C VAL A 269 12.48 18.49 37.55
N GLU A 270 12.25 19.28 38.59
CA GLU A 270 12.18 20.75 38.55
C GLU A 270 13.55 21.44 38.30
N LYS A 271 14.66 20.74 38.59
CA LYS A 271 16.04 21.24 38.45
C LYS A 271 16.80 20.64 37.27
N MET A 272 16.10 19.97 36.36
CA MET A 272 16.70 19.39 35.13
C MET A 272 16.98 20.50 34.11
N SER A 273 17.95 21.38 34.39
CA SER A 273 18.24 22.53 33.52
C SER A 273 18.97 22.18 32.20
N ASN A 274 19.66 21.04 32.17
CA ASN A 274 20.62 20.72 31.08
C ASN A 274 20.32 19.39 30.38
N CYS A 275 19.05 18.97 30.28
CA CYS A 275 18.69 17.84 29.42
C CYS A 275 18.75 18.24 27.96
N LYS A 276 19.40 17.40 27.18
CA LYS A 276 19.37 17.51 25.71
C LYS A 276 18.02 16.96 25.22
N VAL A 277 17.34 17.76 24.42
CA VAL A 277 16.11 17.38 23.74
C VAL A 277 16.42 17.30 22.24
N THR A 278 16.20 16.15 21.65
CA THR A 278 16.42 15.91 20.24
C THR A 278 15.10 15.59 19.57
N PRO A 279 14.66 16.34 18.55
CA PRO A 279 13.50 15.96 17.76
C PRO A 279 13.81 14.68 16.99
N VAL A 280 12.81 13.81 16.90
CA VAL A 280 12.92 12.50 16.27
C VAL A 280 11.81 12.37 15.22
N MET A 281 12.18 12.01 14.00
CA MET A 281 11.22 11.73 12.94
C MET A 281 10.48 10.44 13.24
N ILE A 282 9.16 10.47 13.22
CA ILE A 282 8.33 9.26 13.24
C ILE A 282 8.13 8.77 11.81
N ARG A 283 8.37 7.49 11.61
CA ARG A 283 8.11 6.81 10.34
C ARG A 283 7.15 5.65 10.59
N PRO A 284 5.85 5.84 10.31
CA PRO A 284 4.88 4.77 10.41
C PRO A 284 5.23 3.64 9.44
N ILE A 285 5.14 2.41 9.94
CA ILE A 285 5.30 1.18 9.17
C ILE A 285 4.14 0.22 9.42
N ASP A 286 3.08 0.69 10.08
CA ASP A 286 1.89 -0.12 10.26
C ASP A 286 1.22 -0.45 8.93
N TYR A 287 0.53 -1.59 8.93
CA TYR A 287 -0.10 -2.14 7.73
C TYR A 287 -1.05 -1.15 7.03
N THR A 288 -1.90 -0.48 7.81
CA THR A 288 -2.90 0.45 7.26
C THR A 288 -2.24 1.64 6.55
N PHE A 289 -1.19 2.21 7.14
CA PHE A 289 -0.46 3.32 6.54
C PHE A 289 0.24 2.90 5.24
N LEU A 290 0.96 1.77 5.27
CA LEU A 290 1.69 1.28 4.10
C LEU A 290 0.75 0.93 2.94
N LEU A 291 -0.37 0.26 3.23
CA LEU A 291 -1.32 -0.16 2.22
C LEU A 291 -2.09 1.03 1.61
N LYS A 292 -2.58 1.96 2.43
CA LYS A 292 -3.28 3.17 1.92
C LYS A 292 -2.41 3.99 0.98
N ARG A 293 -1.12 4.10 1.26
CA ARG A 293 -0.17 4.82 0.41
C ARG A 293 -0.02 4.19 -0.98
N SER A 294 -0.19 2.87 -1.09
CA SER A 294 -0.14 2.14 -2.36
C SER A 294 -1.50 1.97 -3.05
N GLY A 295 -2.58 2.54 -2.49
CA GLY A 295 -3.93 2.43 -3.04
C GLY A 295 -4.61 1.09 -2.77
N GLY A 296 -4.11 0.29 -1.82
CA GLY A 296 -4.71 -0.97 -1.42
C GLY A 296 -5.97 -0.80 -0.58
N ILE A 297 -6.78 -1.85 -0.51
CA ILE A 297 -8.09 -1.86 0.16
C ILE A 297 -7.91 -2.42 1.58
N THR A 298 -7.88 -1.56 2.57
CA THR A 298 -7.62 -1.94 3.98
C THR A 298 -8.71 -2.84 4.58
N GLU A 299 -9.94 -2.75 4.09
CA GLU A 299 -11.09 -3.54 4.55
C GLU A 299 -10.93 -5.04 4.23
N LEU A 300 -10.07 -5.37 3.26
CA LEU A 300 -9.80 -6.75 2.88
C LEU A 300 -8.74 -7.43 3.74
N ALA A 301 -8.09 -6.72 4.65
CA ALA A 301 -7.08 -7.28 5.55
C ALA A 301 -7.59 -8.44 6.44
N SER A 302 -8.87 -8.37 6.82
CA SER A 302 -9.53 -9.41 7.63
C SER A 302 -10.04 -10.60 6.83
N LYS A 303 -9.95 -10.54 5.49
CA LYS A 303 -10.43 -11.61 4.61
C LYS A 303 -9.44 -12.76 4.58
N SER A 304 -9.98 -13.99 4.65
CA SER A 304 -9.23 -15.23 4.60
C SER A 304 -9.37 -15.89 3.23
N VAL A 305 -8.26 -16.17 2.57
CA VAL A 305 -8.21 -16.76 1.24
C VAL A 305 -7.47 -18.09 1.26
N LEU A 306 -8.05 -19.11 0.65
CA LEU A 306 -7.39 -20.38 0.38
C LEU A 306 -6.91 -20.40 -1.07
N LEU A 307 -5.61 -20.64 -1.28
CA LEU A 307 -5.00 -20.84 -2.59
C LEU A 307 -4.60 -22.31 -2.78
N LEU A 308 -5.21 -22.97 -3.75
CA LEU A 308 -4.91 -24.32 -4.18
C LEU A 308 -3.99 -24.29 -5.41
N GLY A 309 -2.76 -24.78 -5.24
CA GLY A 309 -1.71 -24.72 -6.24
C GLY A 309 -0.97 -23.39 -6.25
N CYS A 310 0.34 -23.42 -6.01
CA CYS A 310 1.21 -22.26 -6.08
C CYS A 310 2.33 -22.43 -7.13
N GLY A 311 1.99 -23.05 -8.25
CA GLY A 311 2.87 -23.16 -9.42
C GLY A 311 3.05 -21.83 -10.16
N SER A 312 3.21 -21.90 -11.48
CA SER A 312 3.49 -20.74 -12.34
C SER A 312 2.46 -19.61 -12.25
N VAL A 313 1.16 -19.91 -12.18
CA VAL A 313 0.11 -18.90 -12.03
C VAL A 313 -0.13 -18.59 -10.55
N GLY A 314 -0.31 -19.62 -9.72
CA GLY A 314 -0.68 -19.48 -8.31
C GLY A 314 0.35 -18.72 -7.48
N GLY A 315 1.64 -18.87 -7.76
CA GLY A 315 2.69 -18.10 -7.08
C GLY A 315 2.55 -16.59 -7.29
N TYR A 316 2.21 -16.14 -8.50
CA TYR A 316 1.93 -14.73 -8.78
C TYR A 316 0.58 -14.28 -8.20
N VAL A 317 -0.45 -15.16 -8.18
CA VAL A 317 -1.73 -14.86 -7.52
C VAL A 317 -1.50 -14.58 -6.03
N ALA A 318 -0.73 -15.43 -5.33
CA ALA A 318 -0.40 -15.24 -3.92
C ALA A 318 0.27 -13.88 -3.68
N SER A 319 1.30 -13.55 -4.45
CA SER A 319 2.00 -12.27 -4.33
C SER A 319 1.08 -11.07 -4.59
N ASN A 320 0.26 -11.13 -5.65
CA ASN A 320 -0.66 -10.06 -5.99
C ASN A 320 -1.75 -9.86 -4.93
N LEU A 321 -2.26 -10.93 -4.30
CA LEU A 321 -3.22 -10.86 -3.20
C LEU A 321 -2.60 -10.15 -1.99
N CYS A 322 -1.39 -10.53 -1.58
CA CYS A 322 -0.67 -9.88 -0.50
C CYS A 322 -0.44 -8.38 -0.79
N GLN A 323 0.01 -8.03 -2.00
CA GLN A 323 0.19 -6.64 -2.43
C GLN A 323 -1.11 -5.84 -2.45
N SER A 324 -2.24 -6.51 -2.69
CA SER A 324 -3.56 -5.88 -2.74
C SER A 324 -4.21 -5.72 -1.37
N GLY A 325 -3.60 -6.26 -0.31
CA GLY A 325 -4.08 -6.09 1.05
C GLY A 325 -4.75 -7.31 1.68
N ILE A 326 -4.58 -8.50 1.13
CA ILE A 326 -4.96 -9.74 1.82
C ILE A 326 -3.86 -10.11 2.80
N CYS A 327 -4.22 -10.18 4.09
CA CYS A 327 -3.27 -10.54 5.15
C CYS A 327 -3.33 -12.02 5.50
N ASN A 328 -4.48 -12.69 5.37
CA ASN A 328 -4.66 -14.08 5.77
C ASN A 328 -4.75 -14.94 4.51
N LEU A 329 -3.71 -15.71 4.24
CA LEU A 329 -3.60 -16.53 3.03
C LEU A 329 -3.10 -17.93 3.39
N ASP A 330 -3.94 -18.94 3.16
CA ASP A 330 -3.53 -20.33 3.26
C ASP A 330 -3.16 -20.87 1.88
N ILE A 331 -2.01 -21.53 1.78
CA ILE A 331 -1.48 -22.05 0.51
C ILE A 331 -1.35 -23.58 0.61
N LEU A 332 -1.89 -24.27 -0.37
CA LEU A 332 -1.79 -25.73 -0.48
C LEU A 332 -1.19 -26.13 -1.82
N ASP A 333 -0.01 -26.75 -1.78
CA ASP A 333 0.67 -27.34 -2.93
C ASP A 333 1.59 -28.48 -2.46
N GLN A 334 1.47 -29.64 -3.09
CA GLN A 334 2.24 -30.83 -2.71
C GLN A 334 3.59 -30.96 -3.42
N ASP A 335 3.85 -30.12 -4.42
CA ASP A 335 5.04 -30.23 -5.26
C ASP A 335 6.27 -29.62 -4.59
N ILE A 336 7.41 -30.18 -4.92
CA ILE A 336 8.73 -29.61 -4.65
C ILE A 336 9.11 -28.63 -5.76
N LEU A 337 9.70 -27.49 -5.39
CA LEU A 337 10.23 -26.55 -6.36
C LEU A 337 11.53 -27.11 -6.95
N THR A 338 11.59 -27.19 -8.29
CA THR A 338 12.77 -27.64 -9.03
C THR A 338 13.33 -26.53 -9.93
N GLU A 339 14.58 -26.69 -10.37
CA GLU A 339 15.27 -25.71 -11.22
C GLU A 339 14.57 -25.51 -12.56
N GLU A 340 13.81 -26.50 -13.07
CA GLU A 340 13.05 -26.37 -14.31
C GLU A 340 11.86 -25.41 -14.23
N ASN A 341 11.44 -25.06 -13.00
CA ASN A 341 10.29 -24.17 -12.78
C ASN A 341 10.65 -22.67 -12.83
N ILE A 342 11.92 -22.29 -12.56
CA ILE A 342 12.33 -20.93 -12.19
C ILE A 342 11.99 -19.84 -13.23
N TYR A 343 12.00 -20.16 -14.52
CA TYR A 343 11.71 -19.16 -15.56
C TYR A 343 10.20 -18.87 -15.76
N ARG A 344 9.33 -19.60 -15.08
CA ARG A 344 7.88 -19.34 -15.08
C ARG A 344 7.25 -19.25 -13.68
N HIS A 345 8.07 -19.41 -12.63
CA HIS A 345 7.64 -19.31 -11.23
C HIS A 345 8.10 -17.98 -10.63
N ILE A 346 7.38 -17.47 -9.61
CA ILE A 346 7.80 -16.27 -8.89
C ILE A 346 9.09 -16.48 -8.08
N LEU A 347 9.29 -17.69 -7.59
CA LEU A 347 10.51 -18.09 -6.90
C LEU A 347 11.63 -18.43 -7.91
N GLY A 348 12.86 -18.04 -7.55
CA GLY A 348 14.01 -18.20 -8.42
C GLY A 348 14.91 -19.37 -8.04
N PHE A 349 16.12 -19.37 -8.62
CA PHE A 349 17.12 -20.43 -8.42
C PHE A 349 17.55 -20.55 -6.95
N LYS A 350 17.65 -19.43 -6.24
CA LYS A 350 18.03 -19.40 -4.81
C LYS A 350 17.07 -20.21 -3.93
N GLU A 351 15.79 -20.20 -4.26
CA GLU A 351 14.77 -20.96 -3.55
C GLU A 351 14.73 -22.42 -4.05
N ALA A 352 14.88 -22.66 -5.35
CA ALA A 352 14.85 -24.01 -5.92
C ALA A 352 15.94 -24.92 -5.35
N VAL A 353 17.16 -24.42 -5.15
CA VAL A 353 18.26 -25.21 -4.59
C VAL A 353 18.05 -25.63 -3.12
N LYS A 354 17.09 -25.04 -2.42
CA LYS A 354 16.69 -25.46 -1.07
C LYS A 354 15.94 -26.80 -1.08
N LYS A 355 15.44 -27.25 -2.25
CA LYS A 355 14.65 -28.49 -2.44
C LYS A 355 13.47 -28.61 -1.47
N GLY A 356 12.79 -27.49 -1.22
CA GLY A 356 11.61 -27.40 -0.37
C GLY A 356 10.29 -27.52 -1.17
N TYR A 357 9.21 -27.74 -0.45
CA TYR A 357 7.87 -27.67 -1.04
C TYR A 357 7.58 -26.23 -1.52
N LYS A 358 6.88 -26.13 -2.67
CA LYS A 358 6.53 -24.82 -3.26
C LYS A 358 5.78 -23.93 -2.28
N ALA A 359 4.81 -24.49 -1.55
CA ALA A 359 4.01 -23.74 -0.57
C ALA A 359 4.88 -23.16 0.57
N ASP A 360 5.79 -23.95 1.14
CA ASP A 360 6.66 -23.53 2.25
C ASP A 360 7.65 -22.44 1.80
N LEU A 361 8.25 -22.61 0.62
CA LEU A 361 9.19 -21.64 0.06
C LEU A 361 8.49 -20.33 -0.33
N LEU A 362 7.27 -20.42 -0.85
CA LEU A 362 6.47 -19.24 -1.20
C LEU A 362 6.03 -18.47 0.05
N LYS A 363 5.62 -19.17 1.11
CA LYS A 363 5.35 -18.58 2.43
C LYS A 363 6.57 -17.78 2.91
N GLU A 364 7.73 -18.43 3.01
CA GLU A 364 8.98 -17.76 3.44
C GLU A 364 9.29 -16.53 2.58
N TYR A 365 9.12 -16.63 1.27
CA TYR A 365 9.37 -15.54 0.34
C TYR A 365 8.42 -14.36 0.60
N LEU A 366 7.11 -14.59 0.70
CA LEU A 366 6.11 -13.54 0.86
C LEU A 366 6.18 -12.87 2.23
N GLU A 367 6.38 -13.63 3.31
CA GLU A 367 6.55 -13.09 4.67
C GLU A 367 7.81 -12.22 4.79
N ASN A 368 8.86 -12.51 4.01
CA ASN A 368 10.04 -11.66 3.93
C ASN A 368 9.82 -10.37 3.11
N GLN A 369 8.88 -10.38 2.16
CA GLN A 369 8.58 -9.21 1.32
C GLN A 369 7.56 -8.28 1.98
N TYR A 370 6.53 -8.83 2.63
CA TYR A 370 5.39 -8.08 3.13
C TYR A 370 5.24 -8.29 4.64
N PRO A 371 5.52 -7.28 5.47
CA PRO A 371 5.24 -7.36 6.89
C PRO A 371 3.73 -7.44 7.15
N PHE A 372 3.36 -8.07 8.27
CA PHE A 372 1.97 -8.14 8.76
C PHE A 372 1.03 -9.04 7.96
N ILE A 373 1.55 -9.90 7.09
CA ILE A 373 0.78 -10.99 6.50
C ILE A 373 0.92 -12.26 7.35
N ASP A 374 -0.14 -13.05 7.38
CA ASP A 374 -0.21 -14.36 8.00
C ASP A 374 -0.46 -15.41 6.91
N ILE A 375 0.55 -16.18 6.61
CA ILE A 375 0.48 -17.23 5.61
C ILE A 375 0.63 -18.58 6.30
N ASP A 376 -0.32 -19.47 6.08
CA ASP A 376 -0.15 -20.87 6.44
C ASP A 376 0.09 -21.73 5.19
N SER A 377 1.18 -22.50 5.22
CA SER A 377 1.42 -23.55 4.24
C SER A 377 0.79 -24.83 4.76
N LEU A 378 -0.45 -25.08 4.33
CA LEU A 378 -1.23 -26.24 4.76
C LEU A 378 -0.57 -27.51 4.23
N GLY A 379 0.07 -28.29 5.10
CA GLY A 379 0.65 -29.48 4.53
C GLY A 379 1.58 -30.33 5.34
N PHE A 380 1.55 -30.32 6.66
CA PHE A 380 2.39 -31.25 7.41
C PHE A 380 1.88 -32.71 7.40
N ILE A 381 0.60 -32.95 7.17
CA ILE A 381 0.03 -34.30 7.23
C ILE A 381 -0.66 -34.71 5.93
N ASP A 382 -1.38 -33.78 5.25
CA ASP A 382 -2.09 -34.05 3.99
C ASP A 382 -1.84 -32.88 3.01
N ARG A 383 -0.72 -32.94 2.33
CA ARG A 383 -0.39 -31.93 1.29
C ARG A 383 -1.21 -32.11 0.02
N SER A 384 -2.00 -33.20 -0.08
CA SER A 384 -2.82 -33.43 -1.25
C SER A 384 -4.09 -32.58 -1.20
N VAL A 385 -4.39 -31.95 -2.32
CA VAL A 385 -5.62 -31.17 -2.48
C VAL A 385 -6.83 -32.09 -2.33
N GLU A 386 -6.75 -33.31 -2.84
CA GLU A 386 -7.81 -34.32 -2.79
C GLU A 386 -8.20 -34.67 -1.35
N ALA A 387 -7.23 -34.85 -0.46
CA ALA A 387 -7.51 -35.12 0.96
C ALA A 387 -8.06 -33.86 1.65
N PHE A 388 -7.53 -32.69 1.33
CA PHE A 388 -7.95 -31.43 1.94
C PHE A 388 -9.41 -31.08 1.64
N ILE A 389 -9.86 -31.24 0.38
CA ILE A 389 -11.23 -30.87 -0.04
C ILE A 389 -12.31 -31.77 0.57
N GLN A 390 -11.95 -32.94 1.11
CA GLN A 390 -12.88 -33.79 1.88
C GLN A 390 -13.24 -33.19 3.25
N ASN A 391 -12.42 -32.27 3.78
CA ASN A 391 -12.70 -31.55 5.02
C ASN A 391 -13.56 -30.31 4.77
N THR A 392 -14.87 -30.55 4.61
CA THR A 392 -15.84 -29.49 4.23
C THR A 392 -15.99 -28.38 5.27
N GLU A 393 -15.72 -28.63 6.55
CA GLU A 393 -15.78 -27.61 7.59
C GLU A 393 -14.66 -26.58 7.42
N ARG A 394 -13.47 -27.01 6.99
CA ARG A 394 -12.37 -26.09 6.66
C ARG A 394 -12.71 -25.17 5.49
N LEU A 395 -13.38 -25.69 4.46
CA LEU A 395 -13.76 -24.90 3.29
C LEU A 395 -14.73 -23.76 3.63
N LYS A 396 -15.57 -23.92 4.65
CA LYS A 396 -16.48 -22.86 5.12
C LYS A 396 -15.77 -21.71 5.81
N GLY A 397 -14.56 -21.92 6.30
CA GLY A 397 -13.79 -20.91 7.05
C GLY A 397 -13.18 -19.80 6.20
N TYR A 398 -13.20 -19.93 4.87
CA TYR A 398 -12.61 -18.97 3.97
C TYR A 398 -13.65 -18.02 3.36
N ASP A 399 -13.26 -16.77 3.14
CA ASP A 399 -14.04 -15.79 2.37
C ASP A 399 -13.95 -16.04 0.86
N LEU A 400 -12.88 -16.72 0.40
CA LEU A 400 -12.65 -17.05 -1.00
C LEU A 400 -11.73 -18.26 -1.12
N ILE A 401 -12.03 -19.14 -2.07
CA ILE A 401 -11.14 -20.23 -2.51
C ILE A 401 -10.68 -19.91 -3.93
N VAL A 402 -9.36 -19.95 -4.17
CA VAL A 402 -8.77 -19.79 -5.50
C VAL A 402 -8.03 -21.07 -5.88
N SER A 403 -8.34 -21.64 -7.03
CA SER A 403 -7.63 -22.80 -7.58
C SER A 403 -6.81 -22.40 -8.81
N ALA A 404 -5.51 -22.59 -8.72
CA ALA A 404 -4.52 -22.44 -9.79
C ALA A 404 -3.85 -23.78 -10.14
N LEU A 405 -4.57 -24.89 -9.94
CA LEU A 405 -4.05 -26.25 -10.14
C LEU A 405 -3.88 -26.62 -11.63
N GLY A 406 -4.68 -26.02 -12.50
CA GLY A 406 -4.72 -26.42 -13.92
C GLY A 406 -5.35 -27.81 -14.14
N GLU A 407 -6.04 -28.38 -13.15
CA GLU A 407 -6.63 -29.72 -13.16
C GLU A 407 -8.17 -29.65 -13.17
N PRO A 408 -8.81 -29.74 -14.35
CA PRO A 408 -10.26 -29.59 -14.48
C PRO A 408 -11.06 -30.58 -13.61
N THR A 409 -10.60 -31.82 -13.48
CA THR A 409 -11.28 -32.87 -12.70
C THR A 409 -11.40 -32.49 -11.22
N ILE A 410 -10.29 -32.02 -10.62
CA ILE A 410 -10.28 -31.59 -9.21
C ILE A 410 -11.14 -30.33 -9.03
N ASN A 411 -11.07 -29.38 -9.95
CA ASN A 411 -11.87 -28.17 -9.91
C ASN A 411 -13.39 -28.47 -10.00
N LEU A 412 -13.79 -29.40 -10.83
CA LEU A 412 -15.19 -29.86 -10.94
C LEU A 412 -15.63 -30.59 -9.66
N GLU A 413 -14.74 -31.35 -9.03
CA GLU A 413 -15.04 -32.04 -7.76
C GLU A 413 -15.19 -31.01 -6.61
N ILE A 414 -14.34 -30.00 -6.52
CA ILE A 414 -14.50 -28.89 -5.56
C ILE A 414 -15.86 -28.21 -5.77
N ASN A 415 -16.18 -27.86 -7.01
CA ASN A 415 -17.47 -27.25 -7.35
C ASN A 415 -18.65 -28.14 -6.96
N ARG A 416 -18.56 -29.46 -7.14
CA ARG A 416 -19.58 -30.42 -6.72
C ARG A 416 -19.74 -30.42 -5.19
N ILE A 417 -18.64 -30.54 -4.45
CA ILE A 417 -18.62 -30.56 -2.98
C ILE A 417 -19.25 -29.28 -2.40
N LEU A 418 -18.83 -28.11 -2.88
CA LEU A 418 -19.35 -26.82 -2.43
C LEU A 418 -20.88 -26.76 -2.61
N ASN A 419 -21.37 -27.17 -3.78
CA ASN A 419 -22.81 -27.15 -4.07
C ASN A 419 -23.61 -28.20 -3.25
N GLU A 420 -23.16 -29.45 -3.20
CA GLU A 420 -23.86 -30.53 -2.47
C GLU A 420 -23.89 -30.33 -0.96
N LYS A 421 -22.84 -29.74 -0.40
CA LYS A 421 -22.74 -29.44 1.04
C LYS A 421 -23.32 -28.06 1.41
N GLY A 422 -23.87 -27.32 0.46
CA GLY A 422 -24.43 -25.98 0.70
C GLY A 422 -23.41 -24.96 1.19
N ILE A 423 -22.13 -25.11 0.81
CA ILE A 423 -21.06 -24.16 1.15
C ILE A 423 -21.15 -22.99 0.19
N THR A 424 -21.33 -21.80 0.72
CA THR A 424 -21.52 -20.56 -0.08
C THR A 424 -20.23 -19.79 -0.35
N THR A 425 -19.08 -20.31 0.09
CA THR A 425 -17.77 -19.69 -0.17
C THR A 425 -17.56 -19.53 -1.67
N PRO A 426 -17.29 -18.32 -2.19
CA PRO A 426 -16.96 -18.10 -3.59
C PRO A 426 -15.75 -18.92 -4.03
N PHE A 427 -15.77 -19.40 -5.26
CA PHE A 427 -14.72 -20.23 -5.82
C PHE A 427 -14.24 -19.67 -7.15
N ILE A 428 -12.93 -19.37 -7.26
CA ILE A 428 -12.29 -18.92 -8.48
C ILE A 428 -11.35 -20.00 -8.98
N VAL A 429 -11.47 -20.35 -10.27
CA VAL A 429 -10.53 -21.22 -10.98
C VAL A 429 -9.77 -20.41 -11.98
N CYS A 430 -8.44 -20.58 -12.07
CA CYS A 430 -7.62 -19.90 -13.05
C CYS A 430 -6.61 -20.84 -13.73
N PHE A 431 -6.37 -20.61 -15.02
CA PHE A 431 -5.44 -21.38 -15.82
C PHE A 431 -5.04 -20.65 -17.11
N ASN A 432 -3.86 -21.00 -17.62
CA ASN A 432 -3.38 -20.57 -18.95
C ASN A 432 -3.84 -21.56 -20.01
N GLU A 433 -4.09 -21.03 -21.21
CA GLU A 433 -4.16 -21.81 -22.42
C GLU A 433 -2.75 -22.01 -23.01
N PRO A 434 -2.51 -23.07 -23.82
CA PRO A 434 -1.18 -23.38 -24.34
C PRO A 434 -0.63 -22.29 -25.28
N TYR A 435 0.70 -22.23 -25.36
CA TYR A 435 1.45 -21.34 -26.26
C TYR A 435 1.18 -19.84 -26.10
N GLY A 436 0.67 -19.43 -24.92
CA GLY A 436 0.39 -18.02 -24.64
C GLY A 436 -0.78 -17.44 -25.42
N ILE A 437 -1.67 -18.30 -25.97
CA ILE A 437 -2.87 -17.83 -26.69
C ILE A 437 -3.87 -17.12 -25.79
N GLY A 438 -3.77 -17.33 -24.47
CA GLY A 438 -4.61 -16.66 -23.49
C GLY A 438 -4.69 -17.35 -22.14
N GLY A 439 -5.64 -16.92 -21.33
CA GLY A 439 -5.90 -17.51 -20.02
C GLY A 439 -7.21 -17.01 -19.43
N HIS A 440 -7.66 -17.70 -18.41
CA HIS A 440 -8.98 -17.53 -17.83
C HIS A 440 -8.94 -17.40 -16.30
N ALA A 441 -9.86 -16.61 -15.76
CA ALA A 441 -10.25 -16.59 -14.35
C ALA A 441 -11.78 -16.74 -14.27
N VAL A 442 -12.26 -17.77 -13.60
CA VAL A 442 -13.66 -18.18 -13.58
C VAL A 442 -14.17 -18.15 -12.14
N ALA A 443 -15.00 -17.18 -11.79
CA ALA A 443 -15.63 -17.08 -10.47
C ALA A 443 -17.04 -17.70 -10.49
N VAL A 444 -17.27 -18.63 -9.58
CA VAL A 444 -18.54 -19.36 -9.40
C VAL A 444 -18.95 -19.41 -7.93
N ASN A 445 -20.10 -20.01 -7.66
CA ASN A 445 -20.68 -20.08 -6.32
C ASN A 445 -20.98 -18.69 -5.73
N LEU A 446 -21.40 -17.77 -6.60
CA LEU A 446 -21.85 -16.42 -6.26
C LEU A 446 -23.38 -16.39 -6.11
N GLN A 447 -23.96 -15.20 -5.89
CA GLN A 447 -25.39 -15.03 -5.64
C GLN A 447 -26.26 -15.52 -6.81
N SER A 448 -25.77 -15.41 -8.04
CA SER A 448 -26.48 -15.83 -9.24
C SER A 448 -25.53 -16.32 -10.34
N GLY A 449 -26.08 -17.00 -11.35
CA GLY A 449 -25.36 -17.53 -12.50
C GLY A 449 -25.08 -19.03 -12.42
N GLY A 450 -24.49 -19.57 -13.48
CA GLY A 450 -24.13 -20.98 -13.57
C GLY A 450 -22.97 -21.37 -12.67
N CYS A 451 -22.83 -22.65 -12.37
CA CYS A 451 -21.67 -23.18 -11.66
C CYS A 451 -20.54 -23.57 -12.64
N LEU A 452 -19.38 -23.99 -12.12
CA LEU A 452 -18.24 -24.39 -12.96
C LEU A 452 -18.61 -25.52 -13.95
N ARG A 453 -19.43 -26.49 -13.50
CA ARG A 453 -19.91 -27.58 -14.36
C ARG A 453 -20.64 -27.08 -15.61
N CYS A 454 -21.37 -25.95 -15.55
CA CYS A 454 -22.06 -25.39 -16.71
C CYS A 454 -21.09 -25.02 -17.85
N MET A 455 -19.84 -24.71 -17.54
CA MET A 455 -18.80 -24.40 -18.52
C MET A 455 -18.14 -25.63 -19.16
N TYR A 456 -18.48 -26.81 -18.67
CA TYR A 456 -18.00 -28.10 -19.17
C TYR A 456 -19.16 -29.03 -19.58
N THR A 457 -20.32 -28.47 -19.91
CA THR A 457 -21.51 -29.25 -20.22
C THR A 457 -22.13 -28.78 -21.51
N ASP A 458 -22.30 -29.67 -22.46
CA ASP A 458 -23.07 -29.42 -23.67
C ASP A 458 -24.53 -29.13 -23.33
N LEU A 459 -25.09 -28.07 -23.90
CA LEU A 459 -26.46 -27.61 -23.57
C LEU A 459 -27.55 -28.54 -24.11
N ILE A 460 -27.23 -29.34 -25.11
CA ILE A 460 -28.18 -30.25 -25.78
C ILE A 460 -28.13 -31.65 -25.17
N SER A 461 -26.95 -32.27 -25.19
CA SER A 461 -26.74 -33.65 -24.70
C SER A 461 -26.61 -33.73 -23.17
N ASN A 462 -26.27 -32.63 -22.51
CA ASN A 462 -25.92 -32.57 -21.09
C ASN A 462 -24.69 -33.40 -20.69
N GLU A 463 -23.91 -33.82 -21.66
CA GLU A 463 -22.66 -34.55 -21.45
C GLU A 463 -21.51 -33.62 -21.10
N LEU A 464 -20.45 -34.19 -20.52
CA LEU A 464 -19.19 -33.47 -20.29
C LEU A 464 -18.47 -33.19 -21.62
N VAL A 465 -18.15 -31.95 -21.84
CA VAL A 465 -17.38 -31.47 -23.00
C VAL A 465 -16.16 -30.69 -22.51
N PRO A 466 -15.16 -30.44 -23.35
CA PRO A 466 -14.09 -29.49 -23.06
C PRO A 466 -14.65 -28.11 -22.68
N PHE A 467 -13.83 -27.31 -22.01
CA PHE A 467 -14.22 -25.97 -21.58
C PHE A 467 -14.81 -25.15 -22.73
N LEU A 468 -16.05 -24.70 -22.58
CA LEU A 468 -16.87 -24.16 -23.68
C LEU A 468 -16.26 -22.90 -24.34
N VAL A 469 -15.48 -22.13 -23.60
CA VAL A 469 -14.79 -20.92 -24.08
C VAL A 469 -13.28 -21.13 -24.18
N SER A 470 -12.83 -22.38 -24.37
CA SER A 470 -11.42 -22.64 -24.65
C SER A 470 -10.97 -21.92 -25.93
N LEU A 471 -9.74 -21.43 -25.91
CA LEU A 471 -9.14 -20.69 -27.04
C LEU A 471 -8.52 -21.61 -28.08
N VAL A 472 -8.36 -22.88 -27.75
CA VAL A 472 -7.82 -23.92 -28.66
C VAL A 472 -8.90 -24.89 -29.05
N ALA A 473 -8.81 -25.40 -30.30
CA ALA A 473 -9.72 -26.41 -30.78
C ALA A 473 -9.59 -27.73 -29.97
N ALA A 474 -10.72 -28.39 -29.77
CA ALA A 474 -10.77 -29.64 -28.99
C ALA A 474 -9.99 -30.78 -29.67
N GLY A 475 -9.59 -31.78 -28.89
CA GLY A 475 -8.97 -33.01 -29.37
C GLY A 475 -7.48 -32.91 -29.69
N GLN A 476 -6.82 -31.81 -29.38
CA GLN A 476 -5.39 -31.61 -29.60
C GLN A 476 -4.58 -31.95 -28.32
N ASN A 477 -3.34 -32.44 -28.53
CA ASN A 477 -2.43 -32.73 -27.42
C ASN A 477 -1.25 -31.73 -27.42
N PHE A 478 -1.23 -30.86 -26.41
CA PHE A 478 -0.23 -29.80 -26.23
C PHE A 478 0.94 -30.20 -25.31
N LYS A 479 0.90 -31.42 -24.73
CA LYS A 479 1.95 -31.87 -23.81
C LYS A 479 3.25 -32.12 -24.57
N LYS A 480 4.33 -31.50 -24.10
CA LYS A 480 5.72 -31.74 -24.54
C LYS A 480 6.48 -32.44 -23.42
N SER A 481 7.46 -33.26 -23.77
CA SER A 481 8.41 -33.87 -22.83
C SER A 481 9.83 -33.61 -23.34
N LEU A 482 10.69 -33.09 -22.47
CA LEU A 482 12.12 -32.89 -22.75
C LEU A 482 12.97 -34.03 -22.20
N SER A 483 12.52 -34.74 -21.17
CA SER A 483 13.29 -35.78 -20.47
C SER A 483 12.38 -36.87 -19.90
N GLY A 484 11.84 -37.74 -20.76
CA GLY A 484 10.97 -38.86 -20.34
C GLY A 484 9.56 -38.46 -19.91
N CYS A 485 8.76 -39.46 -19.47
CA CYS A 485 7.33 -39.23 -19.17
C CYS A 485 7.05 -38.36 -17.95
N ALA A 486 7.97 -38.28 -17.00
CA ALA A 486 7.80 -37.52 -15.76
C ALA A 486 7.95 -35.98 -15.94
N GLY A 487 8.52 -35.53 -17.08
CA GLY A 487 8.76 -34.12 -17.38
C GLY A 487 7.76 -33.52 -18.41
N ALA A 488 6.53 -34.04 -18.50
CA ALA A 488 5.55 -33.50 -19.43
C ALA A 488 5.01 -32.15 -18.98
N PHE A 489 5.06 -31.17 -19.85
CA PHE A 489 4.58 -29.80 -19.60
C PHE A 489 3.83 -29.22 -20.79
N VAL A 490 3.02 -28.21 -20.54
CA VAL A 490 2.40 -27.37 -21.57
C VAL A 490 3.21 -26.07 -21.67
N GLU A 491 3.51 -25.65 -22.90
CA GLU A 491 4.34 -24.48 -23.16
C GLU A 491 3.54 -23.18 -22.99
N TYR A 492 3.98 -22.30 -22.12
CA TYR A 492 3.59 -20.91 -21.92
C TYR A 492 4.66 -20.19 -21.09
N THR A 493 4.70 -18.88 -21.14
CA THR A 493 5.75 -18.08 -20.53
C THR A 493 5.37 -17.58 -19.13
N ALA A 494 6.33 -16.98 -18.42
CA ALA A 494 6.04 -16.26 -17.19
C ALA A 494 5.11 -15.06 -17.40
N LEU A 495 5.18 -14.39 -18.56
CA LEU A 495 4.31 -13.26 -18.88
C LEU A 495 2.85 -13.70 -18.97
N ASP A 496 2.58 -14.85 -19.60
CA ASP A 496 1.23 -15.42 -19.69
C ASP A 496 0.69 -15.76 -18.29
N SER A 497 1.56 -16.34 -17.46
CA SER A 497 1.23 -16.67 -16.06
C SER A 497 0.91 -15.43 -15.23
N GLN A 498 1.70 -14.38 -15.38
CA GLN A 498 1.49 -13.10 -14.68
C GLN A 498 0.19 -12.43 -15.15
N GLN A 499 -0.10 -12.45 -16.45
CA GLN A 499 -1.31 -11.84 -16.98
C GLN A 499 -2.57 -12.55 -16.47
N THR A 500 -2.58 -13.89 -16.46
CA THR A 500 -3.67 -14.68 -15.86
C THR A 500 -3.76 -14.43 -14.35
N ALA A 501 -2.65 -14.35 -13.65
CA ALA A 501 -2.64 -14.07 -12.21
C ALA A 501 -3.19 -12.68 -11.87
N LEU A 502 -2.84 -11.64 -12.65
CA LEU A 502 -3.39 -10.29 -12.49
C LEU A 502 -4.90 -10.27 -12.72
N LEU A 503 -5.38 -10.95 -13.76
CA LEU A 503 -6.79 -11.08 -14.07
C LEU A 503 -7.55 -11.77 -12.93
N THR A 504 -6.98 -12.87 -12.43
CA THR A 504 -7.50 -13.64 -11.29
C THR A 504 -7.58 -12.79 -10.03
N THR A 505 -6.51 -12.05 -9.73
CA THR A 505 -6.47 -11.19 -8.54
C THR A 505 -7.49 -10.06 -8.62
N ARG A 506 -7.66 -9.41 -9.77
CA ARG A 506 -8.72 -8.39 -9.96
C ARG A 506 -10.10 -8.97 -9.71
N LEU A 507 -10.38 -10.16 -10.25
CA LEU A 507 -11.65 -10.85 -10.02
C LEU A 507 -11.83 -11.22 -8.53
N ALA A 508 -10.77 -11.71 -7.88
CA ALA A 508 -10.79 -12.02 -6.45
C ALA A 508 -11.11 -10.78 -5.58
N MET A 509 -10.48 -9.64 -5.88
CA MET A 509 -10.74 -8.38 -5.20
C MET A 509 -12.19 -7.90 -5.40
N ASP A 510 -12.75 -8.07 -6.61
CA ASP A 510 -14.14 -7.72 -6.89
C ASP A 510 -15.12 -8.62 -6.13
N VAL A 511 -14.84 -9.92 -6.07
CA VAL A 511 -15.65 -10.90 -5.31
C VAL A 511 -15.60 -10.58 -3.81
N LEU A 512 -14.41 -10.40 -3.24
CA LEU A 512 -14.23 -10.14 -1.81
C LEU A 512 -14.83 -8.79 -1.37
N ALA A 513 -14.84 -7.80 -2.27
CA ALA A 513 -15.46 -6.49 -2.03
C ALA A 513 -16.98 -6.47 -2.33
N GLY A 514 -17.59 -7.60 -2.71
CA GLY A 514 -19.01 -7.68 -3.04
C GLY A 514 -19.41 -6.98 -4.35
N ARG A 515 -18.45 -6.67 -5.22
CA ARG A 515 -18.71 -6.03 -6.53
C ARG A 515 -19.00 -7.01 -7.66
N CYS A 516 -18.82 -8.30 -7.42
CA CYS A 516 -19.09 -9.38 -8.36
C CYS A 516 -20.10 -10.34 -7.77
N GLU A 517 -21.39 -10.18 -8.12
CA GLU A 517 -22.49 -10.98 -7.57
C GLU A 517 -22.91 -12.14 -8.49
N LYS A 518 -22.51 -12.07 -9.76
CA LYS A 518 -22.85 -13.09 -10.76
C LYS A 518 -21.64 -13.93 -11.12
N SER A 519 -21.86 -15.25 -11.27
CA SER A 519 -20.82 -16.13 -11.82
C SER A 519 -20.27 -15.57 -13.11
N THR A 520 -18.94 -15.39 -13.17
CA THR A 520 -18.27 -14.54 -14.15
C THR A 520 -17.00 -15.22 -14.66
N ILE A 521 -16.73 -15.06 -15.95
CA ILE A 521 -15.45 -15.40 -16.57
C ILE A 521 -14.76 -14.12 -16.99
N LEU A 522 -13.49 -14.02 -16.66
CA LEU A 522 -12.56 -13.07 -17.27
C LEU A 522 -11.58 -13.86 -18.13
N SER A 523 -11.47 -13.50 -19.40
CA SER A 523 -10.53 -14.11 -20.34
C SER A 523 -9.64 -13.05 -20.95
N TRP A 524 -8.37 -13.33 -21.12
CA TRP A 524 -7.48 -12.51 -21.94
C TRP A 524 -7.04 -13.32 -23.17
N PHE A 525 -6.79 -12.62 -24.28
CA PHE A 525 -6.47 -13.19 -25.58
C PHE A 525 -5.08 -12.75 -26.01
N GLY A 526 -4.16 -13.72 -26.17
CA GLY A 526 -2.84 -13.51 -26.74
C GLY A 526 -2.83 -13.65 -28.26
N SER A 527 -1.64 -13.62 -28.89
CA SER A 527 -1.49 -13.95 -30.29
C SER A 527 -1.58 -15.46 -30.55
N SER A 528 -2.25 -15.87 -31.62
CA SER A 528 -2.30 -17.27 -32.06
C SER A 528 -1.08 -17.72 -32.83
N ASP A 529 -0.17 -16.82 -33.21
CA ASP A 529 0.95 -17.12 -34.12
C ASP A 529 1.82 -18.28 -33.62
N ASN A 530 2.17 -18.27 -32.35
CA ASN A 530 3.00 -19.31 -31.75
C ASN A 530 2.29 -20.68 -31.76
N LEU A 531 1.00 -20.71 -31.44
CA LEU A 531 0.19 -21.93 -31.51
C LEU A 531 0.11 -22.49 -32.92
N ILE A 532 -0.21 -21.64 -33.90
CA ILE A 532 -0.36 -22.00 -35.31
C ILE A 532 0.97 -22.46 -35.91
N ASN A 533 2.08 -21.80 -35.62
CA ASN A 533 3.42 -22.18 -36.05
C ASN A 533 3.85 -23.57 -35.56
N HIS A 534 3.28 -24.05 -34.46
CA HIS A 534 3.47 -25.41 -33.96
C HIS A 534 2.46 -26.43 -34.53
N GLY A 535 1.64 -26.03 -35.51
CA GLY A 535 0.71 -26.91 -36.21
C GLY A 535 -0.63 -27.15 -35.49
N PHE A 536 -0.92 -26.36 -34.45
CA PHE A 536 -2.19 -26.47 -33.70
C PHE A 536 -3.25 -25.49 -34.22
N LYS A 537 -4.49 -25.75 -33.89
CA LYS A 537 -5.65 -24.97 -34.32
C LYS A 537 -6.27 -24.21 -33.18
N VAL A 538 -6.72 -23.00 -33.42
CA VAL A 538 -7.55 -22.19 -32.53
C VAL A 538 -8.99 -22.71 -32.52
N SER A 539 -9.76 -22.36 -31.50
CA SER A 539 -11.20 -22.65 -31.45
C SER A 539 -12.02 -21.64 -32.23
N ASP A 540 -13.25 -21.99 -32.60
CA ASP A 540 -14.21 -21.06 -33.21
C ASP A 540 -14.49 -19.87 -32.25
N TYR A 541 -14.49 -20.11 -30.92
CA TYR A 541 -14.63 -19.06 -29.91
C TYR A 541 -13.50 -18.05 -30.00
N TYR A 542 -12.24 -18.50 -30.13
CA TYR A 542 -11.10 -17.59 -30.30
C TYR A 542 -11.24 -16.79 -31.58
N GLU A 543 -11.56 -17.44 -32.73
CA GLU A 543 -11.72 -16.74 -34.02
C GLU A 543 -12.79 -15.66 -33.96
N HIS A 544 -13.91 -15.94 -33.28
CA HIS A 544 -15.00 -14.99 -33.12
C HIS A 544 -14.59 -13.80 -32.24
N MET A 545 -13.90 -14.05 -31.12
CA MET A 545 -13.58 -13.05 -30.11
C MET A 545 -12.29 -12.28 -30.42
N ALA A 546 -11.26 -12.93 -30.95
CA ALA A 546 -9.95 -12.33 -31.22
C ALA A 546 -9.90 -11.43 -32.46
N ASN A 547 -10.90 -11.52 -33.34
CA ASN A 547 -11.02 -10.61 -34.50
C ASN A 547 -11.04 -9.12 -34.12
N GLN A 548 -11.09 -8.79 -32.85
CA GLN A 548 -11.15 -7.41 -32.37
C GLN A 548 -9.84 -6.85 -31.83
N LYS A 549 -8.91 -7.59 -31.26
CA LYS A 549 -7.53 -7.15 -30.87
C LYS A 549 -6.83 -8.18 -29.98
N SER A 550 -5.60 -8.62 -30.31
CA SER A 550 -4.68 -9.33 -29.40
C SER A 550 -4.44 -8.51 -28.12
N TYR A 551 -4.25 -9.21 -27.00
CA TYR A 551 -4.05 -8.65 -25.67
C TYR A 551 -5.25 -7.90 -25.07
N ASN A 552 -6.43 -8.12 -25.57
CA ASN A 552 -7.67 -7.64 -24.97
C ASN A 552 -8.16 -8.60 -23.86
N SER A 553 -8.96 -8.11 -22.93
CA SER A 553 -9.64 -8.92 -21.93
C SER A 553 -11.15 -8.74 -22.03
N VAL A 554 -11.88 -9.84 -21.84
CA VAL A 554 -13.34 -9.88 -21.94
C VAL A 554 -13.91 -10.40 -20.64
N LYS A 555 -15.05 -9.82 -20.22
CA LYS A 555 -15.83 -10.24 -19.06
C LYS A 555 -17.18 -10.77 -19.52
N GLU A 556 -17.49 -12.01 -19.17
CA GLU A 556 -18.73 -12.67 -19.53
C GLU A 556 -19.41 -13.28 -18.29
N SER A 557 -20.73 -13.32 -18.29
CA SER A 557 -21.49 -14.03 -17.25
C SER A 557 -21.65 -15.50 -17.63
N ILE A 558 -21.55 -16.39 -16.65
CA ILE A 558 -21.81 -17.81 -16.85
C ILE A 558 -23.31 -18.05 -16.92
N PRO A 559 -23.85 -18.52 -18.05
CA PRO A 559 -25.27 -18.81 -18.16
C PRO A 559 -25.63 -20.02 -17.29
N ILE A 560 -26.85 -19.99 -16.75
CA ILE A 560 -27.41 -21.12 -16.02
C ILE A 560 -27.80 -22.19 -17.04
N ASN A 561 -27.28 -23.40 -16.88
CA ASN A 561 -27.80 -24.55 -17.61
C ASN A 561 -28.90 -25.18 -16.75
N GLU A 562 -30.15 -25.06 -17.18
CA GLU A 562 -31.34 -25.58 -16.46
C GLU A 562 -31.29 -27.10 -16.23
N ARG A 563 -30.51 -27.84 -17.02
CA ARG A 563 -30.32 -29.29 -16.88
C ARG A 563 -29.04 -29.66 -16.14
N CYS A 564 -28.27 -28.67 -15.64
CA CYS A 564 -27.03 -28.96 -14.93
C CYS A 564 -27.29 -29.84 -13.69
N PRO A 565 -26.62 -30.98 -13.56
CA PRO A 565 -26.86 -31.88 -12.42
C PRO A 565 -26.40 -31.32 -11.07
N ILE A 566 -25.60 -30.23 -11.08
CA ILE A 566 -25.06 -29.60 -9.88
C ILE A 566 -25.92 -28.42 -9.41
N CYS A 567 -26.19 -27.44 -10.27
CA CYS A 567 -26.83 -26.18 -9.84
C CYS A 567 -28.32 -26.05 -10.21
N SER A 568 -28.88 -26.90 -11.08
CA SER A 568 -30.31 -26.84 -11.45
C SER A 568 -31.26 -27.03 -10.26
N LYS A 569 -30.85 -27.81 -9.25
CA LYS A 569 -31.65 -28.05 -8.04
C LYS A 569 -31.76 -26.84 -7.11
N LYS A 570 -30.86 -25.88 -7.18
CA LYS A 570 -30.90 -24.62 -6.37
C LYS A 570 -31.92 -23.61 -6.89
N ASN A 571 -32.33 -23.71 -8.15
CA ASN A 571 -33.23 -22.75 -8.79
C ASN A 571 -34.71 -23.16 -8.69
N LEU A 572 -35.03 -24.32 -8.03
CA LEU A 572 -36.37 -24.85 -7.84
C LEU A 572 -36.86 -24.71 -6.38
N SER A 573 -36.06 -24.11 -5.50
CA SER A 573 -36.40 -23.78 -4.12
C SER A 573 -36.33 -22.27 -3.88
#